data_8127c480aa636d150a0ffab17141b709
#
_entry.id   8127c480aa636d150a0ffab17141b709
#
_cell.length_a   1.000
_cell.length_b   1.000
_cell.length_c   1.000
_cell.angle_alpha   90.00
_cell.angle_beta   90.00
_cell.angle_gamma   90.00
#
_symmetry.space_group_name_H-M   'P 1'
#
loop_
_entity.id
_entity.type
_entity.pdbx_description
1 polymer ?
#
loop_
_entity_poly.entity_id
_entity_poly.type
_entity_poly.pdbx_seq_one_letter_code
_entity_poly.pdbx_strand_id
1 'polypeptide(L)'
;MNDKLSRQNCVLYVCGILPVVWLALLATPLLEGGLGTLLEGFGTALENPFHIVWCDKSLKTLLIFLMLYGLGIGVYVSNERVYRRREEQGSARWGNPLSIAKRYQQSGNANKLLTQQMALGLDGRKHRRNLNVLICGGSGAGKTRYYAKPNIMQANTSFVILDPKGELLRDTGHLLEEKGYVIKVLDLINPERSHCYNPFVYLRDDDDIQRLATNIMKNTTPKDSKSSDHFWEDMAAMLLKALISYLHYEAPPEEQNFPMVMDMIRAGDVKEDNEEYVSPLDELFERLERKNPEHIAVRYYKGYHSGSGKTLKSIQITLISHLAVSYTHLRAHETLSDL
;
A
#
# COMPACT_ATOMS: atom_id res chain seq x y z
N MET A 1 28.45 18.03 1.97
CA MET A 1 28.57 19.40 2.44
C MET A 1 29.64 20.08 1.59
N ASN A 2 29.17 20.79 0.67
CA ASN A 2 29.61 21.88 -0.17
C ASN A 2 31.07 21.97 -0.63
N ASP A 3 31.34 21.41 -1.81
CA ASP A 3 32.40 21.85 -2.74
C ASP A 3 32.04 23.18 -3.45
N LYS A 4 31.22 24.05 -2.83
CA LYS A 4 30.67 25.25 -3.46
C LYS A 4 31.63 26.44 -3.51
N LEU A 5 32.76 26.36 -2.85
CA LEU A 5 33.86 27.27 -3.01
C LEU A 5 35.05 26.52 -3.60
N SER A 6 34.98 26.23 -4.90
CA SER A 6 36.15 25.73 -5.57
C SER A 6 37.24 26.79 -5.38
N ARG A 7 38.51 26.38 -5.14
CA ARG A 7 39.63 27.33 -4.97
C ARG A 7 39.69 28.40 -6.08
N GLN A 8 39.25 28.04 -7.29
CA GLN A 8 39.19 28.95 -8.43
C GLN A 8 38.15 30.06 -8.26
N ASN A 9 36.97 29.77 -7.72
CA ASN A 9 35.95 30.80 -7.48
C ASN A 9 36.34 31.75 -6.33
N CYS A 10 36.97 31.23 -5.29
CA CYS A 10 37.54 32.09 -4.22
C CYS A 10 38.57 33.07 -4.77
N VAL A 11 39.48 32.63 -5.62
CA VAL A 11 40.48 33.50 -6.26
C VAL A 11 39.81 34.59 -7.09
N LEU A 12 38.78 34.25 -7.88
CA LEU A 12 38.01 35.22 -8.68
C LEU A 12 37.32 36.27 -7.82
N TYR A 13 36.71 35.88 -6.71
CA TYR A 13 36.04 36.83 -5.78
C TYR A 13 37.07 37.74 -5.07
N VAL A 14 38.23 37.20 -4.71
CA VAL A 14 39.30 38.04 -4.12
C VAL A 14 39.90 39.01 -5.15
N CYS A 15 40.16 38.57 -6.37
CA CYS A 15 40.61 39.42 -7.46
C CYS A 15 39.58 40.52 -7.81
N GLY A 16 38.28 40.24 -7.67
CA GLY A 16 37.21 41.25 -7.87
C GLY A 16 37.18 42.37 -6.83
N ILE A 17 37.89 42.24 -5.69
CA ILE A 17 38.00 43.31 -4.70
C ILE A 17 38.83 44.48 -5.25
N LEU A 18 39.85 44.22 -6.06
CA LEU A 18 40.75 45.28 -6.60
C LEU A 18 39.97 46.33 -7.44
N PRO A 19 39.17 45.93 -8.47
CA PRO A 19 38.40 46.92 -9.20
C PRO A 19 37.32 47.60 -8.35
N VAL A 20 36.77 46.95 -7.32
CA VAL A 20 35.79 47.56 -6.41
C VAL A 20 36.44 48.63 -5.54
N VAL A 21 37.62 48.37 -5.00
CA VAL A 21 38.42 49.36 -4.24
C VAL A 21 38.78 50.54 -5.14
N TRP A 22 39.24 50.29 -6.34
CA TRP A 22 39.53 51.33 -7.33
C TRP A 22 38.31 52.20 -7.66
N LEU A 23 37.15 51.57 -7.95
CA LEU A 23 35.92 52.29 -8.21
C LEU A 23 35.46 53.12 -7.00
N ALA A 24 35.57 52.60 -5.80
CA ALA A 24 35.21 53.30 -4.56
C ALA A 24 36.05 54.54 -4.35
N LEU A 25 37.37 54.47 -4.62
CA LEU A 25 38.28 55.60 -4.49
C LEU A 25 38.04 56.67 -5.57
N LEU A 26 37.71 56.26 -6.79
CA LEU A 26 37.35 57.15 -7.88
C LEU A 26 36.01 57.86 -7.63
N ALA A 27 35.05 57.22 -7.02
CA ALA A 27 33.75 57.75 -6.69
C ALA A 27 33.75 58.68 -5.48
N THR A 28 34.75 58.61 -4.61
CA THR A 28 34.76 59.35 -3.34
C THR A 28 34.64 60.87 -3.49
N PRO A 29 35.41 61.56 -4.35
CA PRO A 29 35.30 63.00 -4.49
C PRO A 29 33.95 63.45 -5.08
N LEU A 30 33.33 62.63 -5.91
CA LEU A 30 32.03 62.88 -6.52
C LEU A 30 30.87 62.75 -5.51
N LEU A 31 31.01 61.85 -4.53
CA LEU A 31 30.04 61.65 -3.48
C LEU A 31 29.97 62.77 -2.45
N GLU A 32 30.96 63.66 -2.40
CA GLU A 32 30.91 64.88 -1.54
C GLU A 32 29.79 65.82 -1.94
N GLY A 33 29.46 65.89 -3.26
CA GLY A 33 28.36 66.69 -3.76
C GLY A 33 26.99 66.03 -3.79
N GLY A 34 26.93 64.75 -3.35
CA GLY A 34 25.70 63.95 -3.35
C GLY A 34 25.56 62.99 -4.56
N LEU A 35 24.43 62.26 -4.60
CA LEU A 35 24.20 61.24 -5.64
C LEU A 35 24.06 61.84 -7.05
N GLY A 36 23.58 63.08 -7.18
CA GLY A 36 23.45 63.76 -8.45
C GLY A 36 24.80 64.07 -9.10
N THR A 37 25.74 64.63 -8.34
CA THR A 37 27.10 64.89 -8.80
C THR A 37 27.90 63.63 -9.12
N LEU A 38 27.61 62.54 -8.47
CA LEU A 38 28.17 61.23 -8.81
C LEU A 38 27.72 60.77 -10.18
N LEU A 39 26.42 60.85 -10.51
CA LEU A 39 25.86 60.40 -11.79
C LEU A 39 26.36 61.29 -12.97
N GLU A 40 26.45 62.59 -12.77
CA GLU A 40 26.91 63.52 -13.79
C GLU A 40 28.42 63.52 -13.98
N GLY A 41 29.19 63.39 -12.89
CA GLY A 41 30.63 63.46 -12.88
C GLY A 41 31.37 62.11 -13.13
N PHE A 42 30.66 60.99 -13.07
CA PHE A 42 31.31 59.67 -13.16
C PHE A 42 31.96 59.42 -14.52
N GLY A 43 31.31 59.93 -15.62
CA GLY A 43 31.89 59.85 -16.95
C GLY A 43 33.23 60.59 -17.09
N THR A 44 33.28 61.80 -16.56
CA THR A 44 34.52 62.60 -16.58
C THR A 44 35.62 62.06 -15.64
N ALA A 45 35.26 61.42 -14.55
CA ALA A 45 36.20 60.75 -13.67
C ALA A 45 36.85 59.51 -14.34
N LEU A 46 36.12 58.84 -15.23
CA LEU A 46 36.63 57.71 -16.01
C LEU A 46 37.62 58.12 -17.12
N GLU A 47 37.61 59.40 -17.56
CA GLU A 47 38.59 59.90 -18.52
C GLU A 47 40.02 59.96 -17.93
N ASN A 48 40.10 60.14 -16.60
CA ASN A 48 41.40 60.12 -15.87
C ASN A 48 41.38 59.06 -14.77
N PRO A 49 41.41 57.76 -15.12
CA PRO A 49 41.16 56.64 -14.19
C PRO A 49 42.20 56.46 -13.10
N PHE A 50 43.37 57.05 -13.20
CA PHE A 50 44.45 56.96 -12.21
C PHE A 50 44.56 58.15 -11.30
N HIS A 51 43.67 59.18 -11.45
CA HIS A 51 43.65 60.34 -10.57
C HIS A 51 42.84 60.02 -9.30
N ILE A 52 43.49 59.36 -8.35
CA ILE A 52 42.89 59.00 -7.06
C ILE A 52 43.21 60.09 -6.02
N VAL A 53 42.15 60.67 -5.46
CA VAL A 53 42.28 61.69 -4.38
C VAL A 53 41.77 61.08 -3.10
N TRP A 54 42.59 61.10 -2.07
CA TRP A 54 42.20 60.63 -0.74
C TRP A 54 41.50 61.74 0.04
N CYS A 55 40.24 61.55 0.39
CA CYS A 55 39.43 62.46 1.16
C CYS A 55 39.03 61.86 2.51
N ASP A 56 38.59 62.68 3.47
CA ASP A 56 38.16 62.21 4.81
C ASP A 56 37.02 61.17 4.75
N LYS A 57 36.25 61.17 3.68
CA LYS A 57 35.15 60.20 3.48
C LYS A 57 35.56 58.94 2.74
N SER A 58 36.80 58.86 2.24
CA SER A 58 37.29 57.71 1.44
C SER A 58 37.12 56.37 2.15
N LEU A 59 37.39 56.30 3.43
CA LEU A 59 37.22 55.10 4.22
C LEU A 59 35.78 54.64 4.31
N LYS A 60 34.82 55.58 4.47
CA LYS A 60 33.38 55.25 4.54
C LYS A 60 32.85 54.75 3.20
N THR A 61 33.27 55.42 2.11
CA THR A 61 32.88 55.05 0.74
C THR A 61 33.40 53.66 0.40
N LEU A 62 34.66 53.37 0.73
CA LEU A 62 35.30 52.07 0.53
C LEU A 62 34.57 50.97 1.28
N LEU A 63 34.20 51.16 2.54
CA LEU A 63 33.44 50.19 3.32
C LEU A 63 32.06 49.93 2.71
N ILE A 64 31.37 50.98 2.24
CA ILE A 64 30.04 50.81 1.59
C ILE A 64 30.18 49.97 0.31
N PHE A 65 31.16 50.27 -0.56
CA PHE A 65 31.38 49.52 -1.79
C PHE A 65 31.74 48.04 -1.55
N LEU A 66 32.63 47.81 -0.55
CA LEU A 66 32.97 46.43 -0.15
C LEU A 66 31.77 45.68 0.44
N MET A 67 30.90 46.36 1.21
CA MET A 67 29.68 45.76 1.74
C MET A 67 28.69 45.43 0.62
N LEU A 68 28.49 46.33 -0.34
CA LEU A 68 27.64 46.07 -1.51
C LEU A 68 28.19 44.94 -2.37
N TYR A 69 29.50 44.88 -2.57
CA TYR A 69 30.16 43.79 -3.29
C TYR A 69 29.97 42.45 -2.58
N GLY A 70 30.16 42.40 -1.27
CA GLY A 70 29.93 41.20 -0.45
C GLY A 70 28.47 40.74 -0.48
N LEU A 71 27.54 41.71 -0.43
CA LEU A 71 26.12 41.45 -0.55
C LEU A 71 25.75 40.88 -1.95
N GLY A 72 26.33 41.47 -3.01
CA GLY A 72 26.17 40.98 -4.39
C GLY A 72 26.69 39.55 -4.56
N ILE A 73 27.87 39.22 -4.02
CA ILE A 73 28.39 37.86 -4.01
C ILE A 73 27.47 36.94 -3.21
N GLY A 74 26.98 37.39 -2.04
CA GLY A 74 26.07 36.63 -1.19
C GLY A 74 24.78 36.27 -1.92
N VAL A 75 24.15 37.23 -2.61
CA VAL A 75 22.98 37.03 -3.43
C VAL A 75 23.28 36.09 -4.61
N TYR A 76 24.40 36.30 -5.31
CA TYR A 76 24.82 35.45 -6.42
C TYR A 76 24.99 33.99 -5.99
N VAL A 77 25.73 33.74 -4.92
CA VAL A 77 25.97 32.41 -4.37
C VAL A 77 24.68 31.77 -3.81
N SER A 78 23.83 32.60 -3.18
CA SER A 78 22.52 32.13 -2.69
C SER A 78 21.56 31.75 -3.81
N ASN A 79 21.60 32.51 -4.91
CA ASN A 79 20.69 32.32 -6.05
C ASN A 79 21.22 31.31 -7.08
N GLU A 80 22.46 30.84 -6.89
CA GLU A 80 23.05 29.82 -7.75
C GLU A 80 22.25 28.52 -7.63
N ARG A 81 21.38 28.28 -8.62
CA ARG A 81 20.61 27.04 -8.72
C ARG A 81 21.61 25.90 -8.94
N VAL A 82 21.63 24.95 -8.00
CA VAL A 82 22.45 23.75 -8.09
C VAL A 82 21.86 22.85 -9.17
N TYR A 83 22.17 23.15 -10.41
CA TYR A 83 21.89 22.23 -11.51
C TYR A 83 22.83 21.04 -11.39
N ARG A 84 22.25 19.88 -11.03
CA ARG A 84 22.98 18.60 -11.07
C ARG A 84 23.08 18.16 -12.53
N ARG A 85 24.08 18.62 -13.22
CA ARG A 85 24.36 18.20 -14.60
C ARG A 85 24.41 16.66 -14.66
N ARG A 86 23.66 16.04 -15.60
CA ARG A 86 23.47 14.60 -15.78
C ARG A 86 22.61 13.87 -14.72
N GLU A 87 21.93 14.58 -13.84
CA GLU A 87 21.01 14.02 -12.88
C GLU A 87 19.58 14.56 -13.08
N GLU A 88 19.25 15.03 -14.28
CA GLU A 88 17.96 15.63 -14.65
C GLU A 88 16.79 14.65 -14.47
N GLN A 89 17.05 13.35 -14.59
CA GLN A 89 16.08 12.27 -14.42
C GLN A 89 16.19 11.57 -13.04
N GLY A 90 17.01 12.09 -12.13
CA GLY A 90 17.22 11.57 -10.78
C GLY A 90 18.70 11.27 -10.47
N SER A 91 19.01 11.27 -9.18
CA SER A 91 20.38 11.02 -8.69
C SER A 91 20.67 9.54 -8.42
N ALA A 92 19.83 8.62 -8.88
CA ALA A 92 19.98 7.19 -8.66
C ALA A 92 21.24 6.67 -9.33
N ARG A 93 22.08 5.96 -8.59
CA ARG A 93 23.31 5.32 -9.07
C ARG A 93 23.38 3.88 -8.55
N TRP A 94 24.09 3.04 -9.25
CA TRP A 94 24.43 1.72 -8.74
C TRP A 94 25.21 1.84 -7.43
N GLY A 95 24.67 1.26 -6.38
CA GLY A 95 25.34 1.23 -5.08
C GLY A 95 26.34 0.08 -4.99
N ASN A 96 27.28 0.17 -4.06
CA ASN A 96 28.17 -0.94 -3.74
C ASN A 96 27.36 -2.00 -2.95
N PRO A 97 27.24 -3.26 -3.44
CA PRO A 97 26.46 -4.31 -2.79
C PRO A 97 26.87 -4.57 -1.35
N LEU A 98 28.15 -4.58 -1.06
CA LEU A 98 28.67 -4.84 0.28
C LEU A 98 28.29 -3.74 1.28
N SER A 99 28.34 -2.48 0.87
CA SER A 99 27.93 -1.35 1.73
C SER A 99 26.42 -1.35 1.98
N ILE A 100 25.62 -1.76 0.98
CA ILE A 100 24.17 -1.88 1.10
C ILE A 100 23.83 -3.07 2.02
N ALA A 101 24.47 -4.22 1.83
CA ALA A 101 24.28 -5.39 2.69
C ALA A 101 24.60 -5.04 4.14
N LYS A 102 25.77 -4.44 4.43
CA LYS A 102 26.15 -4.01 5.78
C LYS A 102 25.13 -3.07 6.44
N ARG A 103 24.43 -2.26 5.65
CA ARG A 103 23.45 -1.29 6.15
C ARG A 103 22.07 -1.91 6.40
N TYR A 104 21.64 -2.84 5.57
CA TYR A 104 20.25 -3.33 5.54
C TYR A 104 20.10 -4.79 5.92
N GLN A 105 21.16 -5.58 5.90
CA GLN A 105 21.15 -6.97 6.32
C GLN A 105 21.14 -7.07 7.84
N GLN A 106 20.41 -8.04 8.37
CA GLN A 106 20.38 -8.40 9.78
C GLN A 106 21.21 -9.66 10.01
N SER A 107 21.67 -9.85 11.26
CA SER A 107 22.36 -11.07 11.65
C SER A 107 21.43 -12.29 11.60
N GLY A 108 21.97 -13.44 11.28
CA GLY A 108 21.23 -14.70 11.23
C GLY A 108 20.28 -14.81 10.03
N ASN A 109 19.20 -15.56 10.20
CA ASN A 109 18.26 -15.93 9.15
C ASN A 109 17.11 -14.92 8.93
N ALA A 110 17.10 -13.80 9.68
CA ALA A 110 16.04 -12.80 9.62
C ALA A 110 16.18 -11.87 8.41
N ASN A 111 16.37 -12.42 7.20
CA ASN A 111 16.61 -11.68 5.98
C ASN A 111 15.78 -12.20 4.83
N LYS A 112 15.43 -11.29 3.91
CA LYS A 112 14.91 -11.59 2.58
C LYS A 112 16.06 -11.59 1.59
N LEU A 113 16.33 -12.71 0.97
CA LEU A 113 17.40 -12.87 -0.02
C LEU A 113 17.00 -12.19 -1.33
N LEU A 114 17.84 -11.32 -1.85
CA LEU A 114 17.65 -10.67 -3.15
C LEU A 114 18.56 -11.30 -4.20
N THR A 115 19.83 -11.52 -3.86
CA THR A 115 20.84 -12.19 -4.67
C THR A 115 21.74 -13.01 -3.77
N GLN A 116 22.72 -13.70 -4.34
CA GLN A 116 23.72 -14.46 -3.54
C GLN A 116 24.52 -13.55 -2.58
N GLN A 117 24.64 -12.26 -2.90
CA GLN A 117 25.47 -11.32 -2.14
C GLN A 117 24.64 -10.26 -1.39
N MET A 118 23.34 -10.17 -1.67
CA MET A 118 22.48 -9.13 -1.10
C MET A 118 21.25 -9.72 -0.44
N ALA A 119 21.02 -9.25 0.78
CA ALA A 119 19.82 -9.54 1.54
C ALA A 119 19.31 -8.27 2.24
N LEU A 120 18.02 -8.23 2.52
CA LEU A 120 17.37 -7.18 3.31
C LEU A 120 16.83 -7.79 4.60
N GLY A 121 17.11 -7.17 5.72
CA GLY A 121 16.54 -7.56 6.99
C GLY A 121 15.02 -7.49 6.98
N LEU A 122 14.35 -8.42 7.66
CA LEU A 122 12.89 -8.48 7.77
C LEU A 122 12.32 -7.41 8.72
N ASP A 123 13.13 -6.86 9.63
CA ASP A 123 12.70 -5.81 10.55
C ASP A 123 12.68 -4.43 9.86
N GLY A 124 11.54 -4.09 9.28
CA GLY A 124 11.33 -2.81 8.62
C GLY A 124 11.48 -1.59 9.54
N ARG A 125 11.39 -1.76 10.87
CA ARG A 125 11.57 -0.66 11.83
C ARG A 125 13.02 -0.19 11.87
N LYS A 126 13.98 -1.12 11.71
CA LYS A 126 15.42 -0.80 11.73
C LYS A 126 15.86 0.00 10.51
N HIS A 127 15.41 -0.39 9.33
CA HIS A 127 15.92 0.22 8.10
C HIS A 127 14.90 1.09 7.35
N ARG A 128 13.64 1.12 7.80
CA ARG A 128 12.52 1.91 7.22
C ARG A 128 12.37 1.71 5.71
N ARG A 129 12.50 0.48 5.23
CA ARG A 129 12.37 0.09 3.83
C ARG A 129 11.21 -0.85 3.64
N ASN A 130 10.50 -0.69 2.53
CA ASN A 130 9.50 -1.63 2.09
C ASN A 130 10.18 -2.92 1.62
N LEU A 131 9.58 -4.06 1.96
CA LEU A 131 10.05 -5.39 1.57
C LEU A 131 9.37 -5.94 0.32
N ASN A 132 8.54 -5.13 -0.37
CA ASN A 132 7.97 -5.53 -1.64
C ASN A 132 9.07 -5.62 -2.70
N VAL A 133 9.11 -6.74 -3.41
CA VAL A 133 10.12 -7.02 -4.44
C VAL A 133 9.41 -7.48 -5.71
N LEU A 134 9.71 -6.82 -6.82
CA LEU A 134 9.27 -7.22 -8.14
C LEU A 134 10.42 -7.96 -8.86
N ILE A 135 10.18 -9.22 -9.23
CA ILE A 135 11.14 -10.06 -9.95
C ILE A 135 10.67 -10.19 -11.40
N CYS A 136 11.39 -9.57 -12.31
CA CYS A 136 11.12 -9.62 -13.75
C CYS A 136 12.07 -10.58 -14.47
N GLY A 137 11.53 -11.36 -15.39
CA GLY A 137 12.32 -12.28 -16.20
C GLY A 137 11.42 -13.17 -17.07
N GLY A 138 11.91 -13.61 -18.21
CA GLY A 138 11.21 -14.53 -19.10
C GLY A 138 10.99 -15.93 -18.50
N SER A 139 10.34 -16.80 -19.25
CA SER A 139 10.23 -18.22 -18.86
C SER A 139 11.62 -18.84 -18.80
N GLY A 140 11.89 -19.69 -17.82
CA GLY A 140 13.20 -20.32 -17.65
C GLY A 140 14.30 -19.43 -17.05
N ALA A 141 14.07 -18.13 -16.82
CA ALA A 141 15.07 -17.20 -16.24
C ALA A 141 15.43 -17.50 -14.78
N GLY A 142 14.87 -18.54 -14.17
CA GLY A 142 15.22 -18.99 -12.83
C GLY A 142 14.55 -18.22 -11.69
N LYS A 143 13.48 -17.45 -11.95
CA LYS A 143 12.74 -16.70 -10.88
C LYS A 143 12.39 -17.59 -9.68
N THR A 144 11.79 -18.74 -9.94
CA THR A 144 11.45 -19.72 -8.90
C THR A 144 12.68 -20.27 -8.23
N ARG A 145 13.65 -20.72 -9.02
CA ARG A 145 14.85 -21.42 -8.54
C ARG A 145 15.78 -20.53 -7.73
N TYR A 146 16.02 -19.30 -8.17
CA TYR A 146 17.05 -18.45 -7.56
C TYR A 146 16.50 -17.41 -6.58
N TYR A 147 15.17 -17.20 -6.58
CA TYR A 147 14.57 -16.27 -5.66
C TYR A 147 13.49 -16.89 -4.76
N ALA A 148 12.44 -17.49 -5.33
CA ALA A 148 11.32 -17.98 -4.52
C ALA A 148 11.75 -19.11 -3.58
N LYS A 149 12.33 -20.20 -4.12
CA LYS A 149 12.75 -21.36 -3.32
C LYS A 149 13.74 -20.99 -2.22
N PRO A 150 14.85 -20.25 -2.46
CA PRO A 150 15.78 -19.91 -1.40
C PRO A 150 15.15 -19.09 -0.26
N ASN A 151 14.20 -18.19 -0.59
CA ASN A 151 13.50 -17.43 0.43
C ASN A 151 12.53 -18.28 1.26
N ILE A 152 11.79 -19.21 0.64
CA ILE A 152 10.91 -20.15 1.33
C ILE A 152 11.73 -21.09 2.22
N MET A 153 12.83 -21.63 1.72
CA MET A 153 13.70 -22.58 2.44
C MET A 153 14.36 -21.96 3.67
N GLN A 154 14.47 -20.64 3.77
CA GLN A 154 14.92 -20.00 5.01
C GLN A 154 13.97 -20.28 6.18
N ALA A 155 12.68 -20.51 5.93
CA ALA A 155 11.67 -20.80 6.94
C ALA A 155 11.74 -19.80 8.12
N ASN A 156 11.72 -18.51 7.81
CA ASN A 156 11.92 -17.44 8.78
C ASN A 156 10.68 -16.57 9.02
N THR A 157 9.61 -16.81 8.28
CA THR A 157 8.31 -16.12 8.41
C THR A 157 7.17 -17.08 8.07
N SER A 158 5.93 -16.68 8.30
CA SER A 158 4.77 -17.33 7.68
C SER A 158 4.68 -16.91 6.19
N PHE A 159 4.23 -17.83 5.34
CA PHE A 159 4.16 -17.63 3.90
C PHE A 159 2.73 -17.79 3.37
N VAL A 160 2.36 -16.97 2.41
CA VAL A 160 1.26 -17.22 1.49
C VAL A 160 1.84 -17.31 0.10
N ILE A 161 1.69 -18.48 -0.54
CA ILE A 161 2.38 -18.79 -1.80
C ILE A 161 1.34 -19.11 -2.87
N LEU A 162 1.38 -18.40 -3.99
CA LEU A 162 0.63 -18.75 -5.20
C LEU A 162 1.51 -19.63 -6.08
N ASP A 163 1.15 -20.92 -6.17
CA ASP A 163 1.94 -21.94 -6.89
C ASP A 163 1.11 -22.63 -7.98
N PRO A 164 0.92 -22.01 -9.14
CA PRO A 164 0.06 -22.58 -10.20
C PRO A 164 0.50 -23.94 -10.74
N LYS A 165 1.75 -24.33 -10.50
CA LYS A 165 2.33 -25.60 -10.97
C LYS A 165 2.53 -26.63 -9.86
N GLY A 166 2.32 -26.27 -8.59
CA GLY A 166 2.59 -27.12 -7.44
C GLY A 166 4.07 -27.45 -7.26
N GLU A 167 5.00 -26.76 -7.95
CA GLU A 167 6.43 -27.08 -7.87
C GLU A 167 7.07 -26.59 -6.57
N LEU A 168 6.59 -25.47 -6.01
CA LEU A 168 7.11 -24.94 -4.75
C LEU A 168 6.71 -25.81 -3.58
N LEU A 169 5.45 -26.24 -3.53
CA LEU A 169 4.97 -27.16 -2.51
C LEU A 169 5.75 -28.49 -2.53
N ARG A 170 5.88 -29.08 -3.72
CA ARG A 170 6.60 -30.37 -3.88
C ARG A 170 8.06 -30.28 -3.48
N ASP A 171 8.74 -29.15 -3.80
CA ASP A 171 10.19 -29.03 -3.60
C ASP A 171 10.56 -28.48 -2.21
N THR A 172 9.65 -27.78 -1.52
CA THR A 172 9.96 -27.13 -0.24
C THR A 172 9.02 -27.54 0.91
N GLY A 173 7.89 -28.21 0.61
CA GLY A 173 6.88 -28.55 1.62
C GLY A 173 7.45 -29.39 2.75
N HIS A 174 8.10 -30.52 2.44
CA HIS A 174 8.67 -31.40 3.45
C HIS A 174 9.68 -30.69 4.37
N LEU A 175 10.55 -29.86 3.81
CA LEU A 175 11.50 -29.06 4.60
C LEU A 175 10.78 -28.09 5.56
N LEU A 176 9.66 -27.51 5.15
CA LEU A 176 8.88 -26.64 6.02
C LEU A 176 8.19 -27.43 7.14
N GLU A 177 7.66 -28.61 6.85
CA GLU A 177 7.07 -29.51 7.85
C GLU A 177 8.10 -29.94 8.88
N GLU A 178 9.31 -30.34 8.45
CA GLU A 178 10.44 -30.67 9.35
C GLU A 178 10.81 -29.50 10.28
N LYS A 179 10.60 -28.24 9.79
CA LYS A 179 10.80 -27.03 10.59
C LYS A 179 9.59 -26.61 11.43
N GLY A 180 8.56 -27.46 11.51
CA GLY A 180 7.38 -27.25 12.34
C GLY A 180 6.32 -26.34 11.74
N TYR A 181 6.34 -26.09 10.42
CA TYR A 181 5.29 -25.33 9.74
C TYR A 181 4.05 -26.18 9.51
N VAL A 182 2.88 -25.62 9.73
CA VAL A 182 1.62 -26.20 9.31
C VAL A 182 1.34 -25.72 7.87
N ILE A 183 1.32 -26.67 6.94
CA ILE A 183 1.06 -26.38 5.53
C ILE A 183 -0.43 -26.57 5.26
N LYS A 184 -1.08 -25.54 4.74
CA LYS A 184 -2.45 -25.60 4.23
C LYS A 184 -2.42 -25.36 2.72
N VAL A 185 -3.04 -26.26 1.99
CA VAL A 185 -3.08 -26.22 0.52
C VAL A 185 -4.53 -25.96 0.08
N LEU A 186 -4.72 -24.96 -0.78
CA LEU A 186 -5.96 -24.75 -1.51
C LEU A 186 -5.69 -25.10 -2.98
N ASP A 187 -6.14 -26.27 -3.43
CA ASP A 187 -5.98 -26.73 -4.81
C ASP A 187 -7.27 -26.51 -5.57
N LEU A 188 -7.29 -25.49 -6.45
CA LEU A 188 -8.45 -25.15 -7.28
C LEU A 188 -8.59 -26.05 -8.52
N ILE A 189 -7.56 -26.85 -8.84
CA ILE A 189 -7.59 -27.79 -9.98
C ILE A 189 -8.11 -29.15 -9.53
N ASN A 190 -7.64 -29.59 -8.35
CA ASN A 190 -8.04 -30.85 -7.74
C ASN A 190 -8.59 -30.59 -6.34
N PRO A 191 -9.84 -30.17 -6.22
CA PRO A 191 -10.45 -29.83 -4.92
C PRO A 191 -10.37 -30.94 -3.89
N GLU A 192 -10.38 -32.20 -4.32
CA GLU A 192 -10.25 -33.39 -3.46
C GLU A 192 -8.91 -33.46 -2.69
N ARG A 193 -7.89 -32.71 -3.14
CA ARG A 193 -6.57 -32.61 -2.51
C ARG A 193 -6.37 -31.36 -1.70
N SER A 194 -7.40 -30.53 -1.61
CA SER A 194 -7.37 -29.29 -0.84
C SER A 194 -7.68 -29.53 0.62
N HIS A 195 -7.08 -28.69 1.46
CA HIS A 195 -7.53 -28.60 2.85
C HIS A 195 -8.84 -27.84 2.93
N CYS A 196 -9.70 -28.23 3.85
CA CYS A 196 -10.95 -27.55 4.12
C CYS A 196 -10.73 -26.19 4.76
N TYR A 197 -11.60 -25.26 4.41
CA TYR A 197 -11.63 -23.92 4.99
C TYR A 197 -13.07 -23.57 5.40
N ASN A 198 -13.30 -23.49 6.71
CA ASN A 198 -14.57 -23.02 7.24
C ASN A 198 -14.41 -21.57 7.72
N PRO A 199 -14.98 -20.57 7.02
CA PRO A 199 -14.86 -19.17 7.43
C PRO A 199 -15.56 -18.85 8.75
N PHE A 200 -16.54 -19.64 9.20
CA PHE A 200 -17.23 -19.41 10.48
C PHE A 200 -16.28 -19.44 11.68
N VAL A 201 -15.23 -20.24 11.63
CA VAL A 201 -14.19 -20.31 12.69
C VAL A 201 -13.50 -18.98 12.94
N TYR A 202 -13.52 -18.07 11.97
CA TYR A 202 -12.85 -16.77 12.03
C TYR A 202 -13.79 -15.60 12.34
N LEU A 203 -15.10 -15.87 12.46
CA LEU A 203 -16.08 -14.85 12.84
C LEU A 203 -15.97 -14.56 14.35
N ARG A 204 -15.92 -13.29 14.71
CA ARG A 204 -15.81 -12.82 16.09
C ARG A 204 -16.99 -11.95 16.49
N ASP A 205 -17.48 -11.14 15.55
CA ASP A 205 -18.50 -10.12 15.76
C ASP A 205 -19.38 -9.92 14.52
N ASP A 206 -20.36 -9.03 14.65
CA ASP A 206 -21.29 -8.68 13.57
C ASP A 206 -20.60 -8.05 12.36
N ASP A 207 -19.50 -7.33 12.59
CA ASP A 207 -18.71 -6.73 11.51
C ASP A 207 -18.05 -7.80 10.63
N ASP A 208 -17.53 -8.86 11.23
CA ASP A 208 -16.94 -9.98 10.50
C ASP A 208 -18.00 -10.74 9.70
N ILE A 209 -19.21 -10.93 10.26
CA ILE A 209 -20.37 -11.50 9.55
C ILE A 209 -20.73 -10.64 8.34
N GLN A 210 -20.83 -9.34 8.53
CA GLN A 210 -21.14 -8.41 7.46
C GLN A 210 -20.07 -8.42 6.36
N ARG A 211 -18.80 -8.46 6.73
CA ARG A 211 -17.67 -8.56 5.78
C ARG A 211 -17.72 -9.86 5.00
N LEU A 212 -17.97 -11.00 5.68
CA LEU A 212 -18.08 -12.31 5.02
C LEU A 212 -19.19 -12.32 3.99
N ALA A 213 -20.42 -11.94 4.39
CA ALA A 213 -21.56 -11.89 3.49
C ALA A 213 -21.33 -10.95 2.30
N THR A 214 -20.79 -9.75 2.57
CA THR A 214 -20.48 -8.77 1.51
C THR A 214 -19.41 -9.28 0.55
N ASN A 215 -18.36 -9.95 1.05
CA ASN A 215 -17.31 -10.52 0.21
C ASN A 215 -17.85 -11.63 -0.71
N ILE A 216 -18.72 -12.51 -0.18
CA ILE A 216 -19.35 -13.56 -0.99
C ILE A 216 -20.15 -12.91 -2.11
N MET A 217 -21.08 -12.01 -1.78
CA MET A 217 -21.93 -11.37 -2.78
C MET A 217 -21.11 -10.65 -3.85
N LYS A 218 -20.15 -9.80 -3.46
CA LYS A 218 -19.31 -9.05 -4.41
C LYS A 218 -18.44 -9.91 -5.31
N ASN A 219 -17.91 -11.02 -4.80
CA ASN A 219 -17.00 -11.86 -5.58
C ASN A 219 -17.74 -12.85 -6.48
N THR A 220 -19.03 -13.08 -6.25
CA THR A 220 -19.87 -13.96 -7.05
C THR A 220 -20.79 -13.21 -8.03
N THR A 221 -20.89 -11.88 -7.89
CA THR A 221 -21.62 -11.03 -8.85
C THR A 221 -20.84 -10.93 -10.18
N PRO A 222 -21.46 -11.22 -11.34
CA PRO A 222 -20.82 -11.07 -12.64
C PRO A 222 -20.42 -9.61 -12.89
N LYS A 223 -19.22 -9.37 -13.43
CA LYS A 223 -18.67 -8.02 -13.67
C LYS A 223 -19.48 -7.17 -14.66
N ASP A 224 -20.30 -7.81 -15.48
CA ASP A 224 -21.12 -7.17 -16.52
C ASP A 224 -22.59 -6.96 -16.11
N SER A 225 -22.97 -7.26 -14.87
CA SER A 225 -24.33 -6.99 -14.38
C SER A 225 -24.56 -5.49 -14.32
N LYS A 226 -25.51 -5.02 -15.16
CA LYS A 226 -25.92 -3.61 -15.20
C LYS A 226 -26.66 -3.25 -13.92
N SER A 227 -26.49 -2.03 -13.47
CA SER A 227 -26.94 -1.42 -12.21
C SER A 227 -28.44 -1.50 -11.84
N SER A 228 -29.26 -2.26 -12.54
CA SER A 228 -30.70 -2.40 -12.27
C SER A 228 -31.05 -3.46 -11.20
N ASP A 229 -30.08 -4.32 -10.82
CA ASP A 229 -30.35 -5.47 -9.97
C ASP A 229 -29.87 -5.35 -8.52
N HIS A 230 -29.40 -4.17 -8.09
CA HIS A 230 -28.90 -3.97 -6.72
C HIS A 230 -29.91 -4.35 -5.63
N PHE A 231 -31.20 -4.16 -5.86
CA PHE A 231 -32.23 -4.53 -4.89
C PHE A 231 -32.19 -6.03 -4.55
N TRP A 232 -32.13 -6.89 -5.56
CA TRP A 232 -32.11 -8.34 -5.35
C TRP A 232 -30.84 -8.81 -4.66
N GLU A 233 -29.71 -8.22 -5.04
CA GLU A 233 -28.40 -8.49 -4.40
C GLU A 233 -28.38 -8.05 -2.94
N ASP A 234 -28.88 -6.86 -2.62
CA ASP A 234 -28.94 -6.34 -1.26
C ASP A 234 -29.88 -7.18 -0.36
N MET A 235 -31.03 -7.61 -0.90
CA MET A 235 -31.96 -8.48 -0.19
C MET A 235 -31.39 -9.89 0.02
N ALA A 236 -30.70 -10.44 -0.99
CA ALA A 236 -30.00 -11.72 -0.87
C ALA A 236 -28.86 -11.64 0.15
N ALA A 237 -28.13 -10.53 0.17
CA ALA A 237 -27.10 -10.27 1.20
C ALA A 237 -27.72 -10.18 2.60
N MET A 238 -28.92 -9.60 2.72
CA MET A 238 -29.63 -9.50 3.99
C MET A 238 -30.05 -10.87 4.51
N LEU A 239 -30.62 -11.71 3.65
CA LEU A 239 -30.93 -13.10 4.00
C LEU A 239 -29.67 -13.87 4.41
N LEU A 240 -28.59 -13.76 3.63
CA LEU A 240 -27.32 -14.42 3.96
C LEU A 240 -26.78 -13.99 5.33
N LYS A 241 -26.84 -12.69 5.66
CA LYS A 241 -26.46 -12.16 6.98
C LYS A 241 -27.34 -12.73 8.08
N ALA A 242 -28.65 -12.85 7.86
CA ALA A 242 -29.56 -13.44 8.84
C ALA A 242 -29.15 -14.89 9.18
N LEU A 243 -28.92 -15.71 8.13
CA LEU A 243 -28.56 -17.12 8.27
C LEU A 243 -27.19 -17.30 8.94
N ILE A 244 -26.18 -16.56 8.52
CA ILE A 244 -24.84 -16.62 9.13
C ILE A 244 -24.90 -16.17 10.58
N SER A 245 -25.62 -15.08 10.89
CA SER A 245 -25.77 -14.61 12.28
C SER A 245 -26.49 -15.64 13.17
N TYR A 246 -27.54 -16.29 12.64
CA TYR A 246 -28.22 -17.35 13.37
C TYR A 246 -27.27 -18.50 13.70
N LEU A 247 -26.55 -19.01 12.69
CA LEU A 247 -25.61 -20.12 12.89
C LEU A 247 -24.47 -19.76 13.83
N HIS A 248 -23.96 -18.55 13.74
CA HIS A 248 -22.84 -18.11 14.57
C HIS A 248 -23.20 -17.99 16.05
N TYR A 249 -24.40 -17.47 16.38
CA TYR A 249 -24.78 -17.17 17.76
C TYR A 249 -25.63 -18.25 18.42
N GLU A 250 -26.45 -19.00 17.68
CA GLU A 250 -27.45 -19.92 18.24
C GLU A 250 -27.17 -21.39 17.90
N ALA A 251 -26.40 -21.69 16.84
CA ALA A 251 -26.13 -23.06 16.46
C ALA A 251 -24.84 -23.62 17.09
N PRO A 252 -24.77 -24.94 17.32
CA PRO A 252 -23.56 -25.58 17.79
C PRO A 252 -22.44 -25.48 16.75
N PRO A 253 -21.16 -25.59 17.14
CA PRO A 253 -20.00 -25.39 16.24
C PRO A 253 -20.00 -26.31 15.01
N GLU A 254 -20.56 -27.51 15.10
CA GLU A 254 -20.64 -28.49 14.03
C GLU A 254 -21.57 -28.03 12.90
N GLU A 255 -22.56 -27.23 13.22
CA GLU A 255 -23.53 -26.67 12.26
C GLU A 255 -23.10 -25.31 11.70
N GLN A 256 -22.05 -24.70 12.25
CA GLN A 256 -21.52 -23.41 11.79
C GLN A 256 -20.71 -23.57 10.50
N ASN A 257 -21.38 -23.81 9.38
CA ASN A 257 -20.78 -24.03 8.09
C ASN A 257 -21.71 -23.62 6.94
N PHE A 258 -21.20 -23.54 5.71
CA PHE A 258 -21.99 -23.17 4.52
C PHE A 258 -22.97 -24.23 4.05
N PRO A 259 -22.69 -25.54 4.14
CA PRO A 259 -23.71 -26.55 3.90
C PRO A 259 -24.98 -26.33 4.73
N MET A 260 -24.86 -26.03 6.01
CA MET A 260 -26.00 -25.71 6.86
C MET A 260 -26.72 -24.44 6.40
N VAL A 261 -25.99 -23.40 5.94
CA VAL A 261 -26.63 -22.23 5.31
C VAL A 261 -27.50 -22.65 4.12
N MET A 262 -27.00 -23.55 3.26
CA MET A 262 -27.77 -24.06 2.12
C MET A 262 -29.00 -24.87 2.53
N ASP A 263 -28.86 -25.67 3.57
CA ASP A 263 -30.00 -26.48 4.09
C ASP A 263 -31.06 -25.57 4.73
N MET A 264 -30.65 -24.50 5.43
CA MET A 264 -31.59 -23.49 5.94
C MET A 264 -32.34 -22.77 4.81
N ILE A 265 -31.64 -22.40 3.71
CA ILE A 265 -32.31 -21.80 2.54
C ILE A 265 -33.35 -22.77 1.94
N ARG A 266 -33.02 -24.05 1.83
CA ARG A 266 -33.97 -25.09 1.33
C ARG A 266 -35.14 -25.28 2.28
N ALA A 267 -34.91 -25.24 3.59
CA ALA A 267 -35.95 -25.31 4.61
C ALA A 267 -36.88 -24.07 4.58
N GLY A 268 -36.38 -22.96 4.06
CA GLY A 268 -37.14 -21.71 3.91
C GLY A 268 -37.89 -21.60 2.58
N ASP A 269 -38.16 -22.71 1.88
CA ASP A 269 -38.85 -22.67 0.58
C ASP A 269 -40.23 -21.99 0.64
N VAL A 270 -40.40 -20.95 -0.17
CA VAL A 270 -41.61 -20.14 -0.21
C VAL A 270 -42.60 -20.71 -1.20
N LYS A 271 -43.85 -20.99 -0.78
CA LYS A 271 -44.93 -21.41 -1.67
C LYS A 271 -45.64 -20.17 -2.20
N GLU A 272 -45.55 -19.94 -3.51
CA GLU A 272 -46.16 -18.77 -4.17
C GLU A 272 -47.69 -18.76 -4.09
N ASP A 273 -48.32 -19.95 -3.99
CA ASP A 273 -49.77 -20.11 -4.02
C ASP A 273 -50.44 -20.07 -2.63
N ASN A 274 -49.66 -19.96 -1.54
CA ASN A 274 -50.20 -19.99 -0.21
C ASN A 274 -49.46 -18.98 0.70
N GLU A 275 -50.01 -17.78 0.85
CA GLU A 275 -49.47 -16.70 1.69
C GLU A 275 -49.48 -17.02 3.20
N GLU A 276 -50.32 -18.01 3.62
CA GLU A 276 -50.37 -18.45 5.03
C GLU A 276 -49.37 -19.57 5.34
N TYR A 277 -48.59 -20.02 4.36
CA TYR A 277 -47.60 -21.07 4.59
C TYR A 277 -46.40 -20.55 5.37
N VAL A 278 -46.20 -21.11 6.55
CA VAL A 278 -45.03 -20.86 7.41
C VAL A 278 -44.00 -21.94 7.13
N SER A 279 -42.85 -21.55 6.67
CA SER A 279 -41.72 -22.49 6.43
C SER A 279 -41.03 -22.88 7.74
N PRO A 280 -40.33 -24.02 7.79
CA PRO A 280 -39.53 -24.38 8.95
C PRO A 280 -38.48 -23.28 9.33
N LEU A 281 -38.01 -22.53 8.34
CA LEU A 281 -37.10 -21.41 8.58
C LEU A 281 -37.83 -20.26 9.29
N ASP A 282 -39.07 -19.95 8.88
CA ASP A 282 -39.88 -18.91 9.56
C ASP A 282 -40.12 -19.27 11.03
N GLU A 283 -40.51 -20.53 11.29
CA GLU A 283 -40.68 -20.99 12.68
C GLU A 283 -39.42 -20.87 13.51
N LEU A 284 -38.26 -21.13 12.89
CA LEU A 284 -36.94 -21.00 13.57
C LEU A 284 -36.68 -19.56 14.01
N PHE A 285 -36.89 -18.60 13.09
CA PHE A 285 -36.69 -17.18 13.41
C PHE A 285 -37.78 -16.61 14.34
N GLU A 286 -39.02 -17.07 14.26
CA GLU A 286 -40.06 -16.73 15.23
C GLU A 286 -39.73 -17.21 16.66
N ARG A 287 -39.16 -18.41 16.80
CA ARG A 287 -38.71 -18.90 18.10
C ARG A 287 -37.58 -18.01 18.67
N LEU A 288 -36.63 -17.62 17.80
CA LEU A 288 -35.56 -16.73 18.19
C LEU A 288 -36.09 -15.35 18.56
N GLU A 289 -37.04 -14.81 17.81
CA GLU A 289 -37.69 -13.52 18.11
C GLU A 289 -38.38 -13.52 19.46
N ARG A 290 -39.10 -14.59 19.80
CA ARG A 290 -39.74 -14.74 21.11
C ARG A 290 -38.72 -14.77 22.28
N LYS A 291 -37.52 -15.33 22.01
CA LYS A 291 -36.42 -15.42 22.97
C LYS A 291 -35.67 -14.08 23.09
N ASN A 292 -35.37 -13.47 21.98
CA ASN A 292 -34.62 -12.20 21.89
C ASN A 292 -35.06 -11.37 20.66
N PRO A 293 -36.01 -10.44 20.82
CA PRO A 293 -36.55 -9.61 19.75
C PRO A 293 -35.51 -8.71 19.08
N GLU A 294 -34.46 -8.32 19.81
CA GLU A 294 -33.39 -7.43 19.34
C GLU A 294 -32.22 -8.20 18.72
N HIS A 295 -32.32 -9.52 18.58
CA HIS A 295 -31.27 -10.33 18.02
C HIS A 295 -30.96 -9.91 16.56
N ILE A 296 -29.66 -9.74 16.24
CA ILE A 296 -29.25 -9.25 14.92
C ILE A 296 -29.75 -10.11 13.75
N ALA A 297 -29.76 -11.42 13.92
CA ALA A 297 -30.29 -12.36 12.95
C ALA A 297 -31.78 -12.11 12.67
N VAL A 298 -32.59 -11.84 13.72
CA VAL A 298 -34.02 -11.52 13.61
C VAL A 298 -34.22 -10.23 12.83
N ARG A 299 -33.40 -9.21 13.11
CA ARG A 299 -33.49 -7.92 12.41
C ARG A 299 -33.23 -8.06 10.91
N TYR A 300 -32.21 -8.82 10.53
CA TYR A 300 -31.92 -9.09 9.12
C TYR A 300 -33.01 -9.94 8.47
N TYR A 301 -33.51 -10.95 9.18
CA TYR A 301 -34.58 -11.82 8.66
C TYR A 301 -35.89 -11.07 8.41
N LYS A 302 -36.31 -10.23 9.34
CA LYS A 302 -37.50 -9.36 9.17
C LYS A 302 -37.35 -8.42 7.97
N GLY A 303 -36.16 -7.85 7.77
CA GLY A 303 -35.89 -7.03 6.59
C GLY A 303 -36.08 -7.79 5.28
N TYR A 304 -35.55 -9.01 5.20
CA TYR A 304 -35.77 -9.90 4.08
C TYR A 304 -37.26 -10.29 3.92
N HIS A 305 -37.92 -10.69 5.00
CA HIS A 305 -39.29 -11.25 4.99
C HIS A 305 -40.40 -10.20 4.76
N SER A 306 -40.08 -8.92 4.66
CA SER A 306 -41.03 -7.83 4.39
C SER A 306 -41.58 -7.82 2.94
N GLY A 307 -41.03 -8.65 2.05
CA GLY A 307 -41.46 -8.75 0.66
C GLY A 307 -42.66 -9.69 0.44
N SER A 308 -43.29 -9.63 -0.76
CA SER A 308 -44.31 -10.60 -1.17
C SER A 308 -43.66 -11.97 -1.45
N GLY A 309 -44.46 -13.06 -1.40
CA GLY A 309 -43.96 -14.42 -1.62
C GLY A 309 -43.18 -14.61 -2.92
N LYS A 310 -43.62 -14.01 -4.05
CA LYS A 310 -42.85 -14.01 -5.31
C LYS A 310 -41.50 -13.30 -5.20
N THR A 311 -41.48 -12.21 -4.47
CA THR A 311 -40.24 -11.45 -4.20
C THR A 311 -39.26 -12.28 -3.36
N LEU A 312 -39.74 -12.90 -2.29
CA LEU A 312 -38.93 -13.75 -1.42
C LEU A 312 -38.33 -14.93 -2.18
N LYS A 313 -39.12 -15.58 -3.05
CA LYS A 313 -38.63 -16.69 -3.90
C LYS A 313 -37.51 -16.22 -4.84
N SER A 314 -37.67 -15.06 -5.47
CA SER A 314 -36.65 -14.49 -6.35
C SER A 314 -35.36 -14.18 -5.59
N ILE A 315 -35.47 -13.65 -4.36
CA ILE A 315 -34.30 -13.39 -3.50
C ILE A 315 -33.59 -14.69 -3.14
N GLN A 316 -34.32 -15.75 -2.77
CA GLN A 316 -33.75 -17.07 -2.49
C GLN A 316 -33.01 -17.64 -3.71
N ILE A 317 -33.61 -17.57 -4.91
CA ILE A 317 -32.94 -18.00 -6.14
C ILE A 317 -31.67 -17.23 -6.41
N THR A 318 -31.69 -15.91 -6.20
CA THR A 318 -30.50 -15.06 -6.33
C THR A 318 -29.42 -15.52 -5.37
N LEU A 319 -29.73 -15.70 -4.08
CA LEU A 319 -28.78 -16.16 -3.09
C LEU A 319 -28.22 -17.55 -3.41
N ILE A 320 -29.08 -18.50 -3.81
CA ILE A 320 -28.65 -19.84 -4.24
C ILE A 320 -27.67 -19.73 -5.42
N SER A 321 -27.95 -18.87 -6.39
CA SER A 321 -27.06 -18.65 -7.53
C SER A 321 -25.68 -18.19 -7.11
N HIS A 322 -25.58 -17.23 -6.18
CA HIS A 322 -24.32 -16.76 -5.63
C HIS A 322 -23.58 -17.84 -4.83
N LEU A 323 -24.30 -18.60 -4.02
CA LEU A 323 -23.71 -19.67 -3.23
C LEU A 323 -23.36 -20.91 -4.05
N ALA A 324 -24.06 -21.22 -5.14
CA ALA A 324 -23.75 -22.34 -5.99
C ALA A 324 -22.34 -22.28 -6.59
N VAL A 325 -21.87 -21.07 -6.94
CA VAL A 325 -20.50 -20.86 -7.40
C VAL A 325 -19.50 -21.16 -6.29
N SER A 326 -19.78 -20.71 -5.06
CA SER A 326 -18.93 -20.97 -3.89
C SER A 326 -19.05 -22.41 -3.38
N TYR A 327 -20.25 -23.00 -3.44
CA TYR A 327 -20.56 -24.33 -2.91
C TYR A 327 -19.93 -25.48 -3.71
N THR A 328 -19.82 -25.37 -5.03
CA THR A 328 -19.09 -26.36 -5.83
C THR A 328 -17.61 -26.45 -5.41
N HIS A 329 -17.04 -25.35 -4.98
CA HIS A 329 -15.70 -25.30 -4.44
C HIS A 329 -15.62 -25.76 -2.96
N LEU A 330 -16.65 -25.49 -2.15
CA LEU A 330 -16.68 -25.82 -0.71
C LEU A 330 -17.05 -27.30 -0.46
N ARG A 331 -17.96 -27.90 -1.23
CA ARG A 331 -18.39 -29.29 -1.07
C ARG A 331 -17.28 -30.30 -1.38
N ALA A 332 -16.35 -29.94 -2.26
CA ALA A 332 -15.17 -30.75 -2.50
C ALA A 332 -14.29 -30.92 -1.22
N HIS A 333 -14.55 -30.11 -0.20
CA HIS A 333 -13.76 -30.10 1.04
C HIS A 333 -14.37 -30.92 2.19
N GLU A 334 -15.65 -31.29 2.11
CA GLU A 334 -16.31 -32.04 3.19
C GLU A 334 -15.91 -33.52 3.27
N THR A 335 -15.47 -34.10 2.15
CA THR A 335 -15.09 -35.51 2.09
C THR A 335 -13.75 -35.83 2.73
N LEU A 336 -12.96 -34.81 3.12
CA LEU A 336 -11.64 -34.98 3.74
C LEU A 336 -11.61 -34.73 5.25
N SER A 337 -12.73 -34.31 5.87
CA SER A 337 -12.81 -34.13 7.33
C SER A 337 -13.00 -35.47 8.09
N ASP A 338 -13.22 -36.59 7.38
CA ASP A 338 -13.43 -37.92 7.97
C ASP A 338 -12.20 -38.82 7.86
N LEU A 339 -11.03 -38.29 7.47
CA LEU A 339 -9.73 -38.91 7.50
C LEU A 339 -8.76 -38.13 8.40
#